data_827dd9187185a58c2d10cf6e999a2af6
#
_entry.id   827dd9187185a58c2d10cf6e999a2af6
#
_cell.length_a   1.000
_cell.length_b   1.000
_cell.length_c   1.000
_cell.angle_alpha   90.00
_cell.angle_beta   90.00
_cell.angle_gamma   90.00
#
_symmetry.space_group_name_H-M   'P 1'
#
loop_
_entity.id
_entity.type
_entity.pdbx_description
1 polymer ?
#
loop_
_entity_poly.entity_id
_entity_poly.type
_entity_poly.pdbx_seq_one_letter_code
_entity_poly.pdbx_strand_id
1 'polypeptide(L)'
;GLSVLEYFISTHGARKGLADTALRTADAGYLTRRLVDIAQDIIINEVDCGTEDGIWIRKEDDIAGQSLGERLFGRTVAARVVDPKTGEVIAERDALLDHDLIRKVTAAGVDKVFVRSPMTCSLIHGICAKCYGMDLGRGELVTLGSAVGVVAAQSIGEPGTQLTLRTFHTGGVAAGGDITTGLPRVEELFEARRMPKGEAVVSSISGIANVIQNERSNDQRVVRVEHSEMVSDEYEIPADWKIQVKDEAVVSAGDLIADMGEAQITAQHN
;
A
#
# COMPACT_ATOMS: atom_id res chain seq x y z
N GLY A 1 38.63 -12.45 -23.49
CA GLY A 1 38.10 -13.66 -22.85
C GLY A 1 38.66 -13.83 -21.45
N LEU A 2 38.03 -14.67 -20.62
CA LEU A 2 38.47 -14.98 -19.27
C LEU A 2 39.77 -15.78 -19.30
N SER A 3 40.69 -15.54 -18.38
CA SER A 3 41.82 -16.42 -18.11
C SER A 3 41.35 -17.76 -17.55
N VAL A 4 42.20 -18.78 -17.58
CA VAL A 4 41.85 -20.10 -17.05
C VAL A 4 41.50 -20.05 -15.55
N LEU A 5 42.20 -19.23 -14.80
CA LEU A 5 41.93 -19.04 -13.37
C LEU A 5 40.57 -18.35 -13.13
N GLU A 6 40.27 -17.31 -13.87
CA GLU A 6 38.96 -16.59 -13.78
C GLU A 6 37.78 -17.49 -14.17
N TYR A 7 37.97 -18.31 -15.21
CA TYR A 7 36.96 -19.31 -15.58
C TYR A 7 36.76 -20.33 -14.45
N PHE A 8 37.80 -20.82 -13.84
CA PHE A 8 37.71 -21.77 -12.73
C PHE A 8 36.98 -21.15 -11.52
N ILE A 9 37.27 -19.89 -11.17
CA ILE A 9 36.59 -19.17 -10.10
C ILE A 9 35.10 -18.96 -10.46
N SER A 10 34.80 -18.60 -11.70
CA SER A 10 33.41 -18.40 -12.14
C SER A 10 32.55 -19.67 -12.06
N THR A 11 33.15 -20.85 -12.30
CA THR A 11 32.47 -22.15 -12.17
C THR A 11 32.07 -22.47 -10.74
N HIS A 12 32.83 -22.02 -9.73
CA HIS A 12 32.40 -22.14 -8.33
C HIS A 12 31.15 -21.34 -8.04
N GLY A 13 31.08 -20.12 -8.53
CA GLY A 13 29.88 -19.27 -8.41
C GLY A 13 28.66 -19.91 -9.08
N ALA A 14 28.83 -20.43 -10.31
CA ALA A 14 27.77 -21.12 -11.04
C ALA A 14 27.25 -22.37 -10.29
N ARG A 15 28.17 -23.21 -9.78
CA ARG A 15 27.83 -24.42 -9.01
C ARG A 15 27.09 -24.07 -7.70
N LYS A 16 27.57 -23.07 -6.96
CA LYS A 16 26.92 -22.58 -5.76
C LYS A 16 25.52 -22.08 -6.09
N GLY A 17 25.38 -21.35 -7.18
CA GLY A 17 24.13 -20.89 -7.70
C GLY A 17 23.12 -22.02 -7.95
N LEU A 18 23.52 -23.08 -8.65
CA LEU A 18 22.67 -24.24 -8.91
C LEU A 18 22.20 -24.93 -7.61
N ALA A 19 23.10 -25.09 -6.63
CA ALA A 19 22.77 -25.67 -5.34
C ALA A 19 21.75 -24.80 -4.57
N ASP A 20 21.95 -23.47 -4.52
CA ASP A 20 21.05 -22.54 -3.88
C ASP A 20 19.65 -22.57 -4.52
N THR A 21 19.56 -22.70 -5.86
CA THR A 21 18.28 -22.87 -6.55
C THR A 21 17.54 -24.11 -6.08
N ALA A 22 18.22 -25.23 -6.06
CA ALA A 22 17.62 -26.50 -5.67
C ALA A 22 17.08 -26.46 -4.23
N LEU A 23 17.76 -25.77 -3.32
CA LEU A 23 17.31 -25.62 -1.93
C LEU A 23 16.10 -24.64 -1.81
N ARG A 24 16.15 -23.51 -2.52
CA ARG A 24 15.10 -22.49 -2.44
C ARG A 24 13.78 -22.90 -3.09
N THR A 25 13.77 -23.86 -3.98
CA THR A 25 12.52 -24.41 -4.52
C THR A 25 11.66 -25.04 -3.44
N ALA A 26 12.25 -25.64 -2.42
CA ALA A 26 11.55 -26.16 -1.26
C ALA A 26 10.85 -25.03 -0.45
N ASP A 27 11.53 -23.89 -0.27
CA ASP A 27 10.98 -22.73 0.44
C ASP A 27 9.77 -22.15 -0.32
N ALA A 28 9.86 -22.03 -1.65
CA ALA A 28 8.75 -21.58 -2.49
C ALA A 28 7.53 -22.53 -2.39
N GLY A 29 7.78 -23.85 -2.39
CA GLY A 29 6.74 -24.85 -2.20
C GLY A 29 6.09 -24.77 -0.81
N TYR A 30 6.87 -24.55 0.22
CA TYR A 30 6.37 -24.39 1.59
C TYR A 30 5.56 -23.10 1.77
N LEU A 31 6.01 -21.98 1.17
CA LEU A 31 5.22 -20.74 1.16
C LEU A 31 3.86 -20.95 0.50
N THR A 32 3.83 -21.57 -0.68
CA THR A 32 2.59 -21.87 -1.41
C THR A 32 1.66 -22.73 -0.58
N ARG A 33 2.16 -23.79 0.07
CA ARG A 33 1.37 -24.63 0.96
C ARG A 33 0.74 -23.85 2.09
N ARG A 34 1.52 -23.00 2.80
CA ARG A 34 1.00 -22.15 3.89
C ARG A 34 -0.11 -21.21 3.39
N LEU A 35 0.07 -20.61 2.21
CA LEU A 35 -0.95 -19.74 1.61
C LEU A 35 -2.23 -20.50 1.29
N VAL A 36 -2.13 -21.71 0.73
CA VAL A 36 -3.29 -22.57 0.45
C VAL A 36 -3.99 -22.98 1.75
N ASP A 37 -3.26 -23.41 2.76
CA ASP A 37 -3.82 -23.82 4.06
C ASP A 37 -4.64 -22.71 4.73
N ILE A 38 -4.21 -21.44 4.58
CA ILE A 38 -4.94 -20.28 5.13
C ILE A 38 -6.13 -19.89 4.26
N ALA A 39 -5.98 -19.97 2.92
CA ALA A 39 -6.96 -19.44 1.98
C ALA A 39 -8.02 -20.46 1.53
N GLN A 40 -7.90 -21.74 1.89
CA GLN A 40 -8.80 -22.80 1.42
C GLN A 40 -10.26 -22.58 1.81
N ASP A 41 -10.52 -21.91 2.92
CA ASP A 41 -11.88 -21.65 3.41
C ASP A 41 -12.55 -20.46 2.71
N ILE A 42 -11.81 -19.75 1.85
CA ILE A 42 -12.34 -18.63 1.07
C ILE A 42 -12.97 -19.18 -0.22
N ILE A 43 -14.27 -19.40 -0.14
CA ILE A 43 -15.10 -19.88 -1.26
C ILE A 43 -16.22 -18.89 -1.56
N ILE A 44 -16.80 -19.00 -2.76
CA ILE A 44 -17.97 -18.21 -3.15
C ILE A 44 -19.21 -18.85 -2.54
N ASN A 45 -19.76 -18.22 -1.49
CA ASN A 45 -20.90 -18.75 -0.75
C ASN A 45 -22.24 -18.20 -1.23
N GLU A 46 -22.26 -16.94 -1.70
CA GLU A 46 -23.47 -16.25 -2.13
C GLU A 46 -23.26 -15.50 -3.45
N VAL A 47 -24.35 -15.19 -4.13
CA VAL A 47 -24.29 -14.41 -5.37
C VAL A 47 -24.04 -12.94 -5.05
N ASP A 48 -24.72 -12.39 -4.05
CA ASP A 48 -24.66 -10.98 -3.67
C ASP A 48 -24.80 -10.81 -2.16
N CYS A 49 -23.88 -10.11 -1.54
CA CYS A 49 -23.93 -9.75 -0.12
C CYS A 49 -24.68 -8.44 0.17
N GLY A 50 -25.15 -7.73 -0.87
CA GLY A 50 -25.92 -6.49 -0.72
C GLY A 50 -25.12 -5.28 -0.26
N THR A 51 -23.78 -5.36 -0.14
CA THR A 51 -22.96 -4.22 0.30
C THR A 51 -23.03 -3.05 -0.67
N GLU A 52 -23.00 -1.84 -0.14
CA GLU A 52 -22.84 -0.59 -0.90
C GLU A 52 -21.37 -0.14 -0.93
N ASP A 53 -20.53 -0.76 -0.12
CA ASP A 53 -19.13 -0.44 -0.02
C ASP A 53 -18.34 -0.96 -1.23
N GLY A 54 -17.22 -0.29 -1.50
CA GLY A 54 -16.34 -0.61 -2.59
C GLY A 54 -15.00 0.09 -2.45
N ILE A 55 -14.20 0.01 -3.50
CA ILE A 55 -12.93 0.70 -3.60
C ILE A 55 -12.90 1.60 -4.83
N TRP A 56 -12.25 2.75 -4.71
CA TRP A 56 -11.97 3.61 -5.85
C TRP A 56 -10.72 3.13 -6.58
N ILE A 57 -10.86 2.89 -7.87
CA ILE A 57 -9.72 2.68 -8.77
C ILE A 57 -9.55 3.95 -9.57
N ARG A 58 -8.40 4.63 -9.38
CA ARG A 58 -8.09 5.91 -10.00
C ARG A 58 -7.04 5.73 -11.08
N LYS A 59 -7.09 6.56 -12.09
CA LYS A 59 -6.08 6.58 -13.15
C LYS A 59 -4.70 7.01 -12.64
N GLU A 60 -4.68 7.87 -11.63
CA GLU A 60 -3.46 8.39 -10.98
C GLU A 60 -2.68 7.33 -10.20
N ASP A 61 -3.34 6.25 -9.78
CA ASP A 61 -2.70 5.18 -9.03
C ASP A 61 -1.77 4.41 -9.98
N ASP A 62 -0.47 4.63 -9.87
CA ASP A 62 0.53 3.85 -10.61
C ASP A 62 0.76 2.50 -9.92
N ILE A 63 0.09 1.47 -10.42
CA ILE A 63 0.27 0.11 -9.94
C ILE A 63 0.95 -0.70 -11.06
N ALA A 64 2.25 -0.87 -10.96
CA ALA A 64 3.06 -1.70 -11.86
C ALA A 64 2.91 -1.34 -13.35
N GLY A 65 2.65 -0.08 -13.69
CA GLY A 65 2.47 0.37 -15.07
C GLY A 65 1.18 -0.13 -15.74
N GLN A 66 0.23 -0.67 -14.97
CA GLN A 66 -1.06 -1.13 -15.52
C GLN A 66 -1.98 0.04 -15.80
N SER A 67 -2.62 0.02 -16.96
CA SER A 67 -3.65 0.99 -17.33
C SER A 67 -4.89 0.86 -16.44
N LEU A 68 -5.69 1.94 -16.35
CA LEU A 68 -6.97 1.91 -15.63
C LEU A 68 -7.87 0.77 -16.14
N GLY A 69 -7.94 0.55 -17.46
CA GLY A 69 -8.76 -0.50 -18.06
C GLY A 69 -8.35 -1.90 -17.64
N GLU A 70 -7.06 -2.20 -17.59
CA GLU A 70 -6.55 -3.50 -17.14
C GLU A 70 -6.89 -3.78 -15.68
N ARG A 71 -6.86 -2.76 -14.83
CA ARG A 71 -7.22 -2.88 -13.42
C ARG A 71 -8.72 -2.99 -13.15
N LEU A 72 -9.54 -2.49 -14.07
CA LEU A 72 -11.00 -2.59 -14.01
C LEU A 72 -11.54 -3.90 -14.58
N PHE A 73 -10.77 -4.58 -15.43
CA PHE A 73 -11.22 -5.79 -16.11
C PHE A 73 -11.65 -6.89 -15.12
N GLY A 74 -12.84 -7.44 -15.35
CA GLY A 74 -13.40 -8.51 -14.54
C GLY A 74 -13.95 -8.07 -13.18
N ARG A 75 -13.96 -6.77 -12.85
CA ARG A 75 -14.55 -6.26 -11.61
C ARG A 75 -16.01 -5.90 -11.80
N THR A 76 -16.77 -5.90 -10.71
CA THR A 76 -18.16 -5.50 -10.69
C THR A 76 -18.26 -4.06 -10.17
N VAL A 77 -19.07 -3.24 -10.81
CA VAL A 77 -19.28 -1.83 -10.46
C VAL A 77 -20.07 -1.71 -9.15
N ALA A 78 -19.60 -0.92 -8.20
CA ALA A 78 -20.32 -0.65 -6.94
C ALA A 78 -21.30 0.51 -7.06
N ALA A 79 -21.00 1.53 -7.90
CA ALA A 79 -21.88 2.65 -8.19
C ALA A 79 -21.89 2.92 -9.69
N ARG A 80 -23.02 3.37 -10.23
CA ARG A 80 -23.17 3.68 -11.66
C ARG A 80 -22.02 4.56 -12.18
N VAL A 81 -21.51 4.22 -13.34
CA VAL A 81 -20.48 4.96 -14.05
C VAL A 81 -21.13 5.83 -15.11
N VAL A 82 -20.88 7.13 -15.05
CA VAL A 82 -21.46 8.14 -15.94
C VAL A 82 -20.34 8.78 -16.77
N ASP A 83 -20.63 9.05 -18.04
CA ASP A 83 -19.75 9.82 -18.89
C ASP A 83 -19.67 11.27 -18.40
N PRO A 84 -18.48 11.79 -18.04
CA PRO A 84 -18.34 13.16 -17.55
C PRO A 84 -18.70 14.24 -18.57
N LYS A 85 -18.77 13.91 -19.86
CA LYS A 85 -19.05 14.87 -20.96
C LYS A 85 -20.50 14.87 -21.37
N THR A 86 -21.11 13.68 -21.53
CA THR A 86 -22.47 13.54 -22.05
C THR A 86 -23.51 13.37 -20.94
N GLY A 87 -23.10 12.93 -19.74
CA GLY A 87 -24.01 12.58 -18.64
C GLY A 87 -24.72 11.24 -18.84
N GLU A 88 -24.40 10.50 -19.89
CA GLU A 88 -24.97 9.18 -20.15
C GLU A 88 -24.38 8.12 -19.20
N VAL A 89 -25.20 7.17 -18.79
CA VAL A 89 -24.78 6.05 -17.95
C VAL A 89 -24.08 5.01 -18.82
N ILE A 90 -22.78 4.78 -18.58
CA ILE A 90 -21.97 3.78 -19.30
C ILE A 90 -22.17 2.40 -18.69
N ALA A 91 -22.21 2.31 -17.36
CA ALA A 91 -22.41 1.07 -16.63
C ALA A 91 -23.30 1.29 -15.40
N GLU A 92 -24.28 0.46 -15.24
CA GLU A 92 -25.14 0.46 -14.05
C GLU A 92 -24.45 -0.24 -12.87
N ARG A 93 -24.99 -0.03 -11.67
CA ARG A 93 -24.54 -0.74 -10.47
C ARG A 93 -24.62 -2.25 -10.70
N ASP A 94 -23.66 -2.97 -10.19
CA ASP A 94 -23.53 -4.45 -10.30
C ASP A 94 -23.23 -4.97 -11.72
N ALA A 95 -22.96 -4.08 -12.68
CA ALA A 95 -22.50 -4.50 -14.00
C ALA A 95 -21.07 -5.07 -13.93
N LEU A 96 -20.85 -6.19 -14.60
CA LEU A 96 -19.53 -6.79 -14.75
C LEU A 96 -18.77 -6.05 -15.85
N LEU A 97 -17.59 -5.53 -15.53
CA LEU A 97 -16.74 -4.79 -16.46
C LEU A 97 -16.00 -5.76 -17.39
N ASP A 98 -16.58 -5.95 -18.57
CA ASP A 98 -15.98 -6.66 -19.69
C ASP A 98 -15.15 -5.74 -20.58
N HIS A 99 -14.55 -6.30 -21.63
CA HIS A 99 -13.75 -5.53 -22.59
C HIS A 99 -14.53 -4.43 -23.30
N ASP A 100 -15.83 -4.62 -23.55
CA ASP A 100 -16.66 -3.66 -24.28
C ASP A 100 -17.00 -2.46 -23.40
N LEU A 101 -17.38 -2.69 -22.14
CA LEU A 101 -17.62 -1.64 -21.15
C LEU A 101 -16.34 -0.86 -20.82
N ILE A 102 -15.20 -1.55 -20.70
CA ILE A 102 -13.92 -0.89 -20.46
C ILE A 102 -13.53 0.02 -21.62
N ARG A 103 -13.74 -0.41 -22.87
CA ARG A 103 -13.49 0.45 -24.02
C ARG A 103 -14.35 1.73 -23.96
N LYS A 104 -15.62 1.63 -23.60
CA LYS A 104 -16.53 2.77 -23.42
C LYS A 104 -16.05 3.69 -22.29
N VAL A 105 -15.71 3.15 -21.12
CA VAL A 105 -15.19 3.89 -19.97
C VAL A 105 -13.91 4.66 -20.33
N THR A 106 -12.99 4.00 -21.03
CA THR A 106 -11.73 4.61 -21.45
C THR A 106 -11.95 5.69 -22.53
N ALA A 107 -12.85 5.46 -23.49
CA ALA A 107 -13.18 6.44 -24.53
C ALA A 107 -13.88 7.68 -23.97
N ALA A 108 -14.72 7.52 -22.95
CA ALA A 108 -15.37 8.64 -22.25
C ALA A 108 -14.39 9.46 -21.40
N GLY A 109 -13.18 8.96 -21.13
CA GLY A 109 -12.17 9.65 -20.32
C GLY A 109 -12.50 9.70 -18.85
N VAL A 110 -13.09 8.63 -18.31
CA VAL A 110 -13.38 8.50 -16.88
C VAL A 110 -12.08 8.28 -16.10
N ASP A 111 -11.78 9.12 -15.11
CA ASP A 111 -10.52 9.06 -14.35
C ASP A 111 -10.61 8.15 -13.11
N LYS A 112 -11.80 7.87 -12.61
CA LYS A 112 -12.01 7.04 -11.42
C LYS A 112 -13.31 6.23 -11.52
N VAL A 113 -13.26 4.98 -11.07
CA VAL A 113 -14.43 4.08 -11.03
C VAL A 113 -14.53 3.46 -9.64
N PHE A 114 -15.75 3.43 -9.10
CA PHE A 114 -16.04 2.79 -7.83
C PHE A 114 -16.47 1.35 -8.08
N VAL A 115 -15.67 0.39 -7.61
CA VAL A 115 -15.87 -1.04 -7.87
C VAL A 115 -16.03 -1.83 -6.59
N ARG A 116 -16.76 -2.94 -6.66
CA ARG A 116 -16.86 -3.90 -5.56
C ARG A 116 -15.52 -4.63 -5.38
N SER A 117 -15.24 -5.02 -4.15
CA SER A 117 -13.99 -5.70 -3.81
C SER A 117 -14.24 -6.83 -2.81
N PRO A 118 -13.45 -7.91 -2.86
CA PRO A 118 -13.42 -8.91 -1.80
C PRO A 118 -13.13 -8.32 -0.42
N MET A 119 -12.37 -7.22 -0.35
CA MET A 119 -11.99 -6.55 0.90
C MET A 119 -13.17 -5.83 1.59
N THR A 120 -14.20 -5.46 0.82
CA THR A 120 -15.39 -4.75 1.32
C THR A 120 -16.64 -5.64 1.32
N CYS A 121 -16.45 -6.94 1.14
CA CYS A 121 -17.55 -7.89 1.18
C CYS A 121 -18.09 -8.03 2.62
N SER A 122 -19.41 -7.95 2.80
CA SER A 122 -20.06 -8.02 4.11
C SER A 122 -20.27 -9.44 4.64
N LEU A 123 -19.91 -10.47 3.88
CA LEU A 123 -20.00 -11.86 4.33
C LEU A 123 -18.97 -12.16 5.41
N ILE A 124 -19.40 -12.88 6.45
CA ILE A 124 -18.52 -13.32 7.55
C ILE A 124 -17.62 -14.47 7.09
N HIS A 125 -18.14 -15.36 6.26
CA HIS A 125 -17.42 -16.53 5.74
C HIS A 125 -17.47 -16.54 4.21
N GLY A 126 -16.29 -16.68 3.59
CA GLY A 126 -16.17 -16.65 2.15
C GLY A 126 -16.38 -15.27 1.53
N ILE A 127 -16.71 -15.23 0.25
CA ILE A 127 -16.90 -14.00 -0.54
C ILE A 127 -18.13 -14.18 -1.43
N CYS A 128 -18.86 -13.13 -1.76
CA CYS A 128 -19.94 -13.21 -2.73
C CYS A 128 -19.41 -13.06 -4.17
N ALA A 129 -20.15 -13.60 -5.13
CA ALA A 129 -19.77 -13.61 -6.55
C ALA A 129 -19.59 -12.19 -7.10
N LYS A 130 -20.47 -11.25 -6.76
CA LYS A 130 -20.37 -9.87 -7.22
C LYS A 130 -19.14 -9.13 -6.65
N CYS A 131 -18.76 -9.37 -5.38
CA CYS A 131 -17.56 -8.76 -4.81
C CYS A 131 -16.26 -9.35 -5.39
N TYR A 132 -16.28 -10.62 -5.76
CA TYR A 132 -15.16 -11.26 -6.44
C TYR A 132 -15.04 -10.80 -7.90
N GLY A 133 -16.15 -10.89 -8.66
CA GLY A 133 -16.22 -10.50 -10.06
C GLY A 133 -16.09 -11.70 -11.02
N MET A 134 -15.34 -11.49 -12.08
CA MET A 134 -15.19 -12.44 -13.19
C MET A 134 -14.26 -13.62 -12.85
N ASP A 135 -14.67 -14.81 -13.21
CA ASP A 135 -13.77 -15.95 -13.37
C ASP A 135 -13.01 -15.78 -14.70
N LEU A 136 -11.74 -15.44 -14.61
CA LEU A 136 -10.90 -15.16 -15.79
C LEU A 136 -10.71 -16.38 -16.69
N GLY A 137 -10.93 -17.60 -16.19
CA GLY A 137 -10.83 -18.81 -16.98
C GLY A 137 -12.06 -19.04 -17.88
N ARG A 138 -13.23 -18.60 -17.42
CA ARG A 138 -14.52 -18.76 -18.11
C ARG A 138 -14.99 -17.48 -18.81
N GLY A 139 -14.54 -16.32 -18.38
CA GLY A 139 -14.97 -15.02 -18.89
C GLY A 139 -16.36 -14.58 -18.41
N GLU A 140 -16.91 -15.23 -17.40
CA GLU A 140 -18.22 -14.97 -16.83
C GLU A 140 -18.11 -14.67 -15.32
N LEU A 141 -19.20 -14.22 -14.71
CA LEU A 141 -19.28 -14.07 -13.26
C LEU A 141 -18.98 -15.41 -12.58
N VAL A 142 -18.17 -15.37 -11.52
CA VAL A 142 -17.77 -16.58 -10.79
C VAL A 142 -18.98 -17.34 -10.24
N THR A 143 -18.90 -18.67 -10.29
CA THR A 143 -19.99 -19.55 -9.83
C THR A 143 -19.90 -19.83 -8.32
N LEU A 144 -21.07 -20.11 -7.71
CA LEU A 144 -21.14 -20.55 -6.32
C LEU A 144 -20.32 -21.82 -6.07
N GLY A 145 -19.66 -21.90 -4.92
CA GLY A 145 -18.82 -23.03 -4.54
C GLY A 145 -17.39 -22.96 -5.11
N SER A 146 -17.05 -21.97 -5.91
CA SER A 146 -15.67 -21.81 -6.44
C SER A 146 -14.68 -21.52 -5.32
N ALA A 147 -13.58 -22.28 -5.27
CA ALA A 147 -12.51 -22.14 -4.25
C ALA A 147 -11.52 -21.02 -4.67
N VAL A 148 -11.98 -19.78 -4.63
CA VAL A 148 -11.22 -18.61 -5.11
C VAL A 148 -9.97 -18.33 -4.28
N GLY A 149 -9.99 -18.67 -3.00
CA GLY A 149 -8.82 -18.53 -2.13
C GLY A 149 -7.67 -19.44 -2.53
N VAL A 150 -7.96 -20.69 -2.90
CA VAL A 150 -6.95 -21.63 -3.41
C VAL A 150 -6.37 -21.13 -4.73
N VAL A 151 -7.21 -20.63 -5.63
CA VAL A 151 -6.78 -20.05 -6.91
C VAL A 151 -5.83 -18.86 -6.68
N ALA A 152 -6.19 -17.97 -5.75
CA ALA A 152 -5.33 -16.83 -5.37
C ALA A 152 -3.98 -17.30 -4.79
N ALA A 153 -4.00 -18.26 -3.86
CA ALA A 153 -2.78 -18.80 -3.25
C ALA A 153 -1.85 -19.45 -4.29
N GLN A 154 -2.41 -20.22 -5.23
CA GLN A 154 -1.65 -20.82 -6.31
C GLN A 154 -1.09 -19.78 -7.28
N SER A 155 -1.84 -18.72 -7.60
CA SER A 155 -1.41 -17.63 -8.47
C SER A 155 -0.26 -16.80 -7.84
N ILE A 156 -0.21 -16.72 -6.51
CA ILE A 156 0.88 -16.08 -5.76
C ILE A 156 2.09 -17.03 -5.67
N GLY A 157 1.85 -18.32 -5.48
CA GLY A 157 2.90 -19.31 -5.29
C GLY A 157 3.62 -19.73 -6.57
N GLU A 158 2.93 -19.75 -7.70
CA GLU A 158 3.52 -20.16 -8.98
C GLU A 158 4.75 -19.32 -9.35
N PRO A 159 4.71 -17.98 -9.40
CA PRO A 159 5.89 -17.19 -9.71
C PRO A 159 6.98 -17.28 -8.63
N GLY A 160 6.65 -17.73 -7.41
CA GLY A 160 7.63 -17.96 -6.36
C GLY A 160 8.76 -18.91 -6.77
N THR A 161 8.42 -20.01 -7.46
CA THR A 161 9.40 -20.94 -8.00
C THR A 161 10.28 -20.29 -9.08
N GLN A 162 9.72 -19.45 -9.95
CA GLN A 162 10.48 -18.70 -10.96
C GLN A 162 11.39 -17.65 -10.33
N LEU A 163 10.97 -16.99 -9.25
CA LEU A 163 11.80 -16.05 -8.51
C LEU A 163 13.02 -16.71 -7.87
N THR A 164 12.95 -17.98 -7.51
CA THR A 164 14.10 -18.73 -7.01
C THR A 164 15.17 -18.93 -8.09
N LEU A 165 14.78 -19.07 -9.34
CA LEU A 165 15.68 -19.26 -10.48
C LEU A 165 16.43 -17.98 -10.87
N ARG A 166 15.82 -16.80 -10.67
CA ARG A 166 16.36 -15.50 -11.13
C ARG A 166 17.31 -14.81 -10.15
N THR A 167 17.40 -15.22 -8.90
CA THR A 167 18.23 -14.56 -7.86
C THR A 167 19.75 -14.77 -8.01
N PHE A 168 20.20 -15.51 -9.02
CA PHE A 168 21.60 -15.89 -9.21
C PHE A 168 22.50 -14.80 -9.79
N HIS A 169 21.94 -13.80 -10.46
CA HIS A 169 22.75 -12.85 -11.21
C HIS A 169 23.25 -11.67 -10.37
N THR A 170 22.88 -11.60 -9.11
CA THR A 170 23.32 -10.54 -8.18
C THR A 170 24.49 -10.95 -7.26
N GLY A 171 25.03 -12.14 -7.43
CA GLY A 171 26.16 -12.64 -6.67
C GLY A 171 27.50 -12.08 -7.13
N GLY A 172 27.79 -10.80 -6.86
CA GLY A 172 29.11 -10.29 -7.22
C GLY A 172 29.40 -8.82 -6.90
N VAL A 173 28.42 -7.99 -6.70
CA VAL A 173 28.65 -6.59 -6.35
C VAL A 173 27.82 -6.25 -5.13
N ALA A 174 28.49 -6.05 -4.01
CA ALA A 174 27.92 -5.36 -2.85
C ALA A 174 27.65 -3.89 -3.23
N ALA A 175 26.58 -3.65 -3.98
CA ALA A 175 25.99 -2.34 -4.03
C ALA A 175 25.41 -2.09 -2.63
N GLY A 176 25.96 -1.11 -1.93
CA GLY A 176 25.62 -0.78 -0.54
C GLY A 176 24.16 -0.36 -0.40
N GLY A 177 23.31 -1.34 -0.23
CA GLY A 177 21.88 -1.18 0.06
C GLY A 177 21.33 -2.58 0.27
N ASP A 178 20.81 -2.87 1.45
CA ASP A 178 20.19 -4.15 1.79
C ASP A 178 18.83 -4.26 1.09
N ILE A 179 18.86 -4.47 -0.23
CA ILE A 179 17.66 -4.66 -1.01
C ILE A 179 17.34 -6.15 -1.01
N THR A 180 16.46 -6.57 -0.12
CA THR A 180 15.87 -7.90 -0.19
C THR A 180 14.95 -7.98 -1.41
N THR A 181 15.35 -8.79 -2.39
CA THR A 181 14.61 -9.00 -3.63
C THR A 181 14.24 -10.48 -3.78
N GLY A 182 13.24 -10.76 -4.60
CA GLY A 182 12.81 -12.11 -4.90
C GLY A 182 11.99 -12.77 -3.79
N LEU A 183 12.08 -14.10 -3.67
CA LEU A 183 11.28 -14.90 -2.74
C LEU A 183 11.38 -14.46 -1.27
N PRO A 184 12.56 -14.14 -0.71
CA PRO A 184 12.66 -13.68 0.68
C PRO A 184 11.84 -12.41 0.95
N ARG A 185 11.72 -11.51 -0.02
CA ARG A 185 10.90 -10.30 0.14
C ARG A 185 9.41 -10.61 0.10
N VAL A 186 8.99 -11.51 -0.80
CA VAL A 186 7.59 -11.99 -0.86
C VAL A 186 7.20 -12.63 0.47
N GLU A 187 8.04 -13.52 1.00
CA GLU A 187 7.82 -14.17 2.29
C GLU A 187 7.73 -13.16 3.44
N GLU A 188 8.63 -12.19 3.50
CA GLU A 188 8.64 -11.14 4.50
C GLU A 188 7.35 -10.30 4.50
N LEU A 189 6.81 -9.97 3.32
CA LEU A 189 5.56 -9.23 3.18
C LEU A 189 4.35 -10.04 3.65
N PHE A 190 4.27 -11.33 3.30
CA PHE A 190 3.17 -12.19 3.74
C PHE A 190 3.23 -12.53 5.24
N GLU A 191 4.43 -12.64 5.81
CA GLU A 191 4.60 -12.83 7.25
C GLU A 191 4.33 -11.55 8.08
N ALA A 192 4.23 -10.39 7.43
CA ALA A 192 4.00 -9.09 8.06
C ALA A 192 4.94 -8.84 9.25
N ARG A 193 6.23 -9.08 9.08
CA ARG A 193 7.25 -8.92 10.14
C ARG A 193 7.27 -7.49 10.64
N ARG A 194 7.34 -7.30 11.97
CA ARG A 194 7.40 -5.98 12.59
C ARG A 194 8.62 -5.16 12.17
N MET A 195 9.76 -5.84 11.98
CA MET A 195 11.01 -5.21 11.53
C MET A 195 11.47 -5.92 10.24
N PRO A 196 11.13 -5.40 9.07
CA PRO A 196 11.60 -5.95 7.79
C PRO A 196 13.09 -5.67 7.60
N LYS A 197 13.77 -6.51 6.77
CA LYS A 197 15.19 -6.35 6.42
C LYS A 197 15.36 -5.15 5.57
N GLY A 198 15.03 -4.24 5.34
CA GLY A 198 15.12 -3.06 4.47
C GLY A 198 14.02 -2.08 4.86
N GLU A 199 13.96 -1.81 6.15
CA GLU A 199 12.98 -0.89 6.69
C GLU A 199 13.19 0.51 6.12
N ALA A 200 12.11 1.11 5.60
CA ALA A 200 12.14 2.49 5.18
C ALA A 200 12.13 3.41 6.40
N VAL A 201 12.92 4.47 6.36
CA VAL A 201 12.88 5.52 7.37
C VAL A 201 11.59 6.31 7.17
N VAL A 202 10.68 6.22 8.12
CA VAL A 202 9.37 6.89 8.08
C VAL A 202 9.33 7.98 9.13
N SER A 203 8.79 9.14 8.78
CA SER A 203 8.57 10.22 9.73
C SER A 203 7.50 9.82 10.75
N SER A 204 7.77 10.10 12.04
CA SER A 204 6.78 9.92 13.12
C SER A 204 5.78 11.07 13.23
N ILE A 205 6.07 12.21 12.59
CA ILE A 205 5.23 13.41 12.61
C ILE A 205 4.92 13.86 11.19
N SER A 206 3.75 14.45 10.99
CA SER A 206 3.37 15.15 9.76
C SER A 206 3.95 16.56 9.79
N GLY A 207 4.43 17.09 8.66
CA GLY A 207 4.98 18.45 8.67
C GLY A 207 5.75 18.79 7.40
N ILE A 208 6.48 19.90 7.44
CA ILE A 208 7.31 20.36 6.33
C ILE A 208 8.70 19.70 6.44
N ALA A 209 9.10 18.99 5.39
CA ALA A 209 10.39 18.32 5.34
C ALA A 209 11.47 19.22 4.73
N ASN A 210 12.52 19.50 5.48
CA ASN A 210 13.70 20.24 5.05
C ASN A 210 14.91 19.30 4.93
N VAL A 211 15.51 19.22 3.74
CA VAL A 211 16.71 18.41 3.50
C VAL A 211 17.95 19.28 3.76
N ILE A 212 18.72 18.92 4.77
CA ILE A 212 19.94 19.62 5.17
C ILE A 212 21.14 18.77 4.72
N GLN A 213 22.00 19.36 3.90
CA GLN A 213 23.25 18.70 3.51
C GLN A 213 24.30 18.92 4.61
N ASN A 214 24.88 17.85 5.11
CA ASN A 214 25.88 17.95 6.16
C ASN A 214 27.22 18.39 5.56
N GLU A 215 27.71 19.56 5.90
CA GLU A 215 28.96 20.14 5.38
C GLU A 215 30.22 19.34 5.76
N ARG A 216 30.14 18.47 6.77
CA ARG A 216 31.27 17.66 7.27
C ARG A 216 31.37 16.27 6.64
N SER A 217 30.35 15.79 5.98
CA SER A 217 30.33 14.47 5.34
C SER A 217 29.45 14.54 4.09
N ASN A 218 30.07 14.39 2.92
CA ASN A 218 29.39 14.52 1.63
C ASN A 218 28.36 13.39 1.36
N ASP A 219 28.35 12.36 2.20
CA ASP A 219 27.50 11.16 2.03
C ASP A 219 26.29 11.10 2.97
N GLN A 220 26.18 12.01 3.95
CA GLN A 220 25.06 11.99 4.91
C GLN A 220 24.13 13.16 4.67
N ARG A 221 22.88 12.86 4.33
CA ARG A 221 21.79 13.83 4.26
C ARG A 221 20.94 13.72 5.53
N VAL A 222 20.63 14.85 6.13
CA VAL A 222 19.73 14.95 7.28
C VAL A 222 18.40 15.51 6.80
N VAL A 223 17.32 14.80 7.05
CA VAL A 223 15.98 15.32 6.79
C VAL A 223 15.37 15.74 8.12
N ARG A 224 15.01 17.03 8.22
CA ARG A 224 14.32 17.60 9.38
C ARG A 224 12.85 17.76 9.01
N VAL A 225 11.97 17.17 9.79
CA VAL A 225 10.52 17.37 9.65
C VAL A 225 10.06 18.29 10.78
N GLU A 226 9.43 19.41 10.42
CA GLU A 226 8.91 20.40 11.36
C GLU A 226 7.40 20.42 11.29
N HIS A 227 6.75 20.27 12.44
CA HIS A 227 5.31 20.40 12.59
C HIS A 227 5.02 21.62 13.44
N SER A 228 4.14 22.49 12.95
CA SER A 228 3.61 23.62 13.71
C SER A 228 2.13 23.41 13.93
N GLU A 229 1.71 23.43 15.17
CA GLU A 229 0.30 23.33 15.58
C GLU A 229 -0.07 24.62 16.31
N MET A 230 -1.24 25.17 15.98
CA MET A 230 -1.79 26.27 16.77
C MET A 230 -2.39 25.70 18.05
N VAL A 231 -1.84 26.08 19.15
CA VAL A 231 -2.36 25.79 20.49
C VAL A 231 -3.06 27.03 21.01
N SER A 232 -4.27 26.90 21.52
CA SER A 232 -4.99 27.97 22.21
C SER A 232 -5.08 27.63 23.69
N ASP A 233 -4.64 28.55 24.52
CA ASP A 233 -4.76 28.44 25.97
C ASP A 233 -5.87 29.35 26.47
N GLU A 234 -6.74 28.84 27.32
CA GLU A 234 -7.79 29.59 27.99
C GLU A 234 -7.41 29.79 29.46
N TYR A 235 -7.33 31.05 29.87
CA TYR A 235 -7.02 31.41 31.26
C TYR A 235 -8.28 31.96 31.92
N GLU A 236 -8.80 31.27 32.94
CA GLU A 236 -9.90 31.76 33.77
C GLU A 236 -9.37 32.81 34.74
N ILE A 237 -9.71 34.10 34.50
CA ILE A 237 -9.27 35.22 35.33
C ILE A 237 -10.41 35.62 36.27
N PRO A 238 -10.24 35.54 37.61
CA PRO A 238 -11.24 36.00 38.55
C PRO A 238 -11.51 37.53 38.41
N ALA A 239 -12.72 37.96 38.75
CA ALA A 239 -13.20 39.33 38.52
C ALA A 239 -12.36 40.41 39.25
N ASP A 240 -11.63 40.04 40.32
CA ASP A 240 -10.83 40.94 41.15
C ASP A 240 -9.41 41.17 40.60
N TRP A 241 -9.04 40.45 39.53
CA TRP A 241 -7.71 40.52 38.95
C TRP A 241 -7.63 41.59 37.87
N LYS A 242 -6.49 42.21 37.76
CA LYS A 242 -6.25 43.24 36.73
C LYS A 242 -5.62 42.61 35.50
N ILE A 243 -6.31 42.69 34.37
CA ILE A 243 -5.80 42.21 33.09
C ILE A 243 -4.77 43.22 32.57
N GLN A 244 -3.58 42.76 32.25
CA GLN A 244 -2.43 43.56 31.79
C GLN A 244 -2.28 43.57 30.26
N VAL A 245 -2.89 42.61 29.57
CA VAL A 245 -2.87 42.47 28.09
C VAL A 245 -4.08 43.15 27.48
N LYS A 246 -3.91 43.71 26.28
CA LYS A 246 -5.01 44.30 25.50
C LYS A 246 -5.54 43.26 24.54
N ASP A 247 -6.79 43.48 24.09
CA ASP A 247 -7.39 42.68 23.03
C ASP A 247 -6.52 42.72 21.77
N GLU A 248 -6.35 41.58 21.10
CA GLU A 248 -5.50 41.36 19.91
C GLU A 248 -4.00 41.62 20.15
N ALA A 249 -3.51 41.74 21.39
CA ALA A 249 -2.09 41.89 21.66
C ALA A 249 -1.32 40.59 21.42
N VAL A 250 -0.14 40.68 20.81
CA VAL A 250 0.78 39.55 20.67
C VAL A 250 1.48 39.37 22.02
N VAL A 251 1.41 38.15 22.57
CA VAL A 251 2.07 37.80 23.83
C VAL A 251 3.07 36.65 23.55
N SER A 252 4.15 36.65 24.32
CA SER A 252 5.17 35.61 24.30
C SER A 252 5.07 34.75 25.55
N ALA A 253 5.58 33.52 25.49
CA ALA A 253 5.63 32.64 26.67
C ALA A 253 6.36 33.32 27.80
N GLY A 254 5.70 33.39 28.97
CA GLY A 254 6.23 34.11 30.16
C GLY A 254 5.71 35.53 30.31
N ASP A 255 5.02 36.12 29.33
CA ASP A 255 4.45 37.48 29.47
C ASP A 255 3.29 37.45 30.49
N LEU A 256 3.18 38.56 31.22
CA LEU A 256 2.18 38.74 32.27
C LEU A 256 0.79 39.01 31.65
N ILE A 257 -0.15 38.12 31.86
CA ILE A 257 -1.54 38.21 31.36
C ILE A 257 -2.42 38.97 32.35
N ALA A 258 -2.34 38.58 33.63
CA ALA A 258 -3.11 39.21 34.69
C ALA A 258 -2.40 39.11 36.02
N ASP A 259 -2.62 40.10 36.91
CA ASP A 259 -2.07 40.13 38.25
C ASP A 259 -3.07 40.53 39.33
N MET A 260 -2.79 40.08 40.55
CA MET A 260 -3.43 40.52 41.77
C MET A 260 -2.38 40.65 42.90
N GLY A 261 -1.60 41.72 42.89
CA GLY A 261 -0.50 41.95 43.84
C GLY A 261 0.67 40.99 43.66
N GLU A 262 0.81 39.99 44.55
CA GLU A 262 1.92 39.00 44.45
C GLU A 262 1.59 37.80 43.55
N ALA A 263 0.30 37.55 43.24
CA ALA A 263 -0.13 36.47 42.38
C ALA A 263 -0.16 36.93 40.92
N GLN A 264 0.40 36.12 40.03
CA GLN A 264 0.57 36.43 38.59
C GLN A 264 0.16 35.26 37.72
N ILE A 265 -0.52 35.53 36.60
CA ILE A 265 -0.79 34.56 35.54
C ILE A 265 0.03 35.00 34.32
N THR A 266 0.87 34.08 33.83
CA THR A 266 1.72 34.29 32.65
C THR A 266 1.36 33.38 31.51
N ALA A 267 1.58 33.81 30.27
CA ALA A 267 1.36 33.02 29.08
C ALA A 267 2.26 31.77 29.07
N GLN A 268 1.69 30.62 28.74
CA GLN A 268 2.43 29.34 28.65
C GLN A 268 3.03 29.12 27.26
N HIS A 269 2.38 29.64 26.23
CA HIS A 269 2.79 29.47 24.82
C HIS A 269 2.87 30.85 24.12
N ASN A 270 3.59 30.88 22.98
CA ASN A 270 3.74 32.08 22.13
C ASN A 270 2.60 32.17 21.12
#